data_c779b86a7298e2ca9186ed7c08ad6c7f
#
_entry.id   c779b86a7298e2ca9186ed7c08ad6c7f
#
_cell.length_a   1.000
_cell.length_b   1.000
_cell.length_c   1.000
_cell.angle_alpha   90.00
_cell.angle_beta   90.00
_cell.angle_gamma   90.00
#
_symmetry.space_group_name_H-M   'P 1'
#
loop_
_entity.id
_entity.type
_entity.pdbx_description
1 polymer ?
#
loop_
_entity_poly.entity_id
_entity_poly.type
_entity_poly.pdbx_seq_one_letter_code
_entity_poly.pdbx_strand_id
1 'polypeptide(L)'
;MKRRKTTKSDRLILETVVERLKGYRPEKIIIFGSYATGQADEYSDLDLVVIKKTGKRFLERLVETSRIIGFDLGKIDVFVYSPEEWQRMIEWENPFAEQVLKKGKVVYEKE
;
A
#
# COMPACT_ATOMS: atom_id res chain seq x y z
N MET A 1 5.96 18.23 18.54
CA MET A 1 5.39 16.86 18.60
C MET A 1 6.48 15.85 18.28
N LYS A 2 6.66 14.88 19.17
CA LYS A 2 7.67 13.85 18.95
C LYS A 2 7.20 12.88 17.88
N ARG A 3 8.05 12.62 16.91
CA ARG A 3 7.79 11.57 15.92
C ARG A 3 8.02 10.22 16.57
N ARG A 4 7.09 9.31 16.37
CA ARG A 4 7.22 7.94 16.83
C ARG A 4 7.99 7.14 15.79
N LYS A 5 8.98 6.40 16.23
CA LYS A 5 9.65 5.44 15.36
C LYS A 5 8.69 4.28 15.07
N THR A 6 8.88 3.64 13.92
CA THR A 6 8.11 2.44 13.59
C THR A 6 8.27 1.43 14.72
N THR A 7 7.16 1.08 15.36
CA THR A 7 7.14 0.17 16.49
C THR A 7 6.96 -1.28 16.04
N LYS A 8 7.15 -2.20 17.01
CA LYS A 8 6.84 -3.60 16.78
C LYS A 8 5.38 -3.80 16.40
N SER A 9 4.46 -3.03 17.03
CA SER A 9 3.03 -3.08 16.69
C SER A 9 2.78 -2.66 15.24
N ASP A 10 3.43 -1.61 14.78
CA ASP A 10 3.31 -1.13 13.40
C ASP A 10 3.75 -2.21 12.41
N ARG A 11 4.85 -2.88 12.71
CA ARG A 11 5.35 -3.97 11.86
C ARG A 11 4.38 -5.15 11.83
N LEU A 12 3.77 -5.48 12.97
CA LEU A 12 2.79 -6.56 13.03
C LEU A 12 1.54 -6.22 12.21
N ILE A 13 1.09 -4.96 12.27
CA ILE A 13 -0.04 -4.50 11.46
C ILE A 13 0.30 -4.66 9.98
N LEU A 14 1.45 -4.18 9.56
CA LEU A 14 1.89 -4.28 8.17
C LEU A 14 1.99 -5.72 7.71
N GLU A 15 2.61 -6.58 8.51
CA GLU A 15 2.74 -8.00 8.19
C GLU A 15 1.38 -8.66 8.05
N THR A 16 0.44 -8.33 8.93
CA THR A 16 -0.93 -8.87 8.88
C THR A 16 -1.64 -8.42 7.61
N VAL A 17 -1.53 -7.15 7.26
CA VAL A 17 -2.14 -6.60 6.04
C VAL A 17 -1.57 -7.29 4.81
N VAL A 18 -0.26 -7.42 4.72
CA VAL A 18 0.41 -8.09 3.61
C VAL A 18 -0.07 -9.55 3.51
N GLU A 19 -0.14 -10.25 4.64
CA GLU A 19 -0.57 -11.64 4.67
C GLU A 19 -2.00 -11.79 4.16
N ARG A 20 -2.90 -10.90 4.59
CA ARG A 20 -4.29 -10.90 4.12
C ARG A 20 -4.38 -10.59 2.62
N LEU A 21 -3.57 -9.65 2.14
CA LEU A 21 -3.56 -9.27 0.73
C LEU A 21 -2.97 -10.32 -0.20
N LYS A 22 -2.20 -11.27 0.30
CA LYS A 22 -1.67 -12.36 -0.53
C LYS A 22 -2.77 -13.16 -1.21
N GLY A 23 -3.91 -13.32 -0.55
CA GLY A 23 -5.07 -13.99 -1.14
C GLY A 23 -5.68 -13.25 -2.32
N TYR A 24 -5.43 -11.95 -2.43
CA TYR A 24 -5.86 -11.11 -3.54
C TYR A 24 -4.97 -11.31 -4.77
N ARG A 25 -3.84 -12.02 -4.62
CA ARG A 25 -2.86 -12.31 -5.67
C ARG A 25 -2.23 -11.06 -6.28
N PRO A 26 -1.69 -10.15 -5.46
CA PRO A 26 -0.98 -8.99 -5.99
C PRO A 26 0.36 -9.40 -6.60
N GLU A 27 0.84 -8.61 -7.55
CA GLU A 27 2.18 -8.78 -8.08
C GLU A 27 3.19 -8.06 -7.18
N LYS A 28 2.78 -6.93 -6.60
CA LYS A 28 3.67 -6.13 -5.76
C LYS A 28 2.83 -5.32 -4.78
N ILE A 29 3.35 -5.13 -3.57
CA ILE A 29 2.78 -4.24 -2.57
C ILE A 29 3.87 -3.28 -2.13
N ILE A 30 3.58 -1.99 -2.19
CA ILE A 30 4.53 -0.92 -1.84
C ILE A 30 3.91 -0.10 -0.73
N ILE A 31 4.62 0.05 0.39
CA ILE A 31 4.19 1.00 1.41
C ILE A 31 4.76 2.37 1.08
N PHE A 32 3.98 3.42 1.33
CA PHE A 32 4.45 4.78 1.13
C PHE A 32 3.91 5.68 2.25
N GLY A 33 4.22 6.97 2.17
CA GLY A 33 3.81 7.90 3.20
C GLY A 33 4.65 7.77 4.46
N SER A 34 4.08 8.18 5.60
CA SER A 34 4.81 8.28 6.86
C SER A 34 5.36 6.94 7.37
N TYR A 35 4.67 5.84 7.13
CA TYR A 35 5.16 4.51 7.51
C TYR A 35 6.44 4.12 6.76
N ALA A 36 6.53 4.50 5.49
CA ALA A 36 7.69 4.18 4.66
C ALA A 36 8.92 5.02 5.05
N THR A 37 8.70 6.26 5.47
CA THR A 37 9.78 7.19 5.80
C THR A 37 10.18 7.16 7.28
N GLY A 38 9.51 6.35 8.10
CA GLY A 38 9.78 6.28 9.53
C GLY A 38 9.25 7.47 10.31
N GLN A 39 8.33 8.23 9.72
CA GLN A 39 7.76 9.43 10.35
C GLN A 39 6.32 9.22 10.84
N ALA A 40 5.88 7.96 10.88
CA ALA A 40 4.54 7.64 11.34
C ALA A 40 4.38 7.95 12.83
N ASP A 41 3.22 8.45 13.19
CA ASP A 41 2.82 8.62 14.58
C ASP A 41 1.50 7.89 14.81
N GLU A 42 0.91 8.02 16.01
CA GLU A 42 -0.32 7.32 16.35
C GLU A 42 -1.54 7.72 15.52
N TYR A 43 -1.45 8.82 14.81
CA TYR A 43 -2.54 9.31 13.93
C TYR A 43 -2.30 9.01 12.46
N SER A 44 -1.16 8.43 12.12
CA SER A 44 -0.82 8.17 10.72
C SER A 44 -1.59 6.97 10.18
N ASP A 45 -2.07 7.11 8.94
CA ASP A 45 -2.69 6.00 8.22
C ASP A 45 -1.59 5.16 7.56
N LEU A 46 -1.87 3.89 7.37
CA LEU A 46 -1.00 3.04 6.58
C LEU A 46 -1.41 3.17 5.12
N ASP A 47 -0.49 3.61 4.27
CA ASP A 47 -0.75 3.85 2.84
C ASP A 47 -0.04 2.81 1.98
N LEU A 48 -0.79 2.14 1.11
CA LEU A 48 -0.29 1.07 0.26
C LEU A 48 -0.65 1.28 -1.20
N VAL A 49 0.29 0.98 -2.08
CA VAL A 49 0.02 0.77 -3.50
C VAL A 49 0.12 -0.73 -3.75
N VAL A 50 -0.92 -1.28 -4.36
CA VAL A 50 -0.97 -2.68 -4.75
C VAL A 50 -0.99 -2.77 -6.27
N ILE A 51 -0.04 -3.47 -6.85
CA ILE A 51 -0.01 -3.71 -8.28
C ILE A 51 -0.60 -5.10 -8.51
N LYS A 52 -1.68 -5.15 -9.28
CA LYS A 52 -2.41 -6.38 -9.52
C LYS A 52 -3.06 -6.37 -10.90
N LYS A 53 -2.93 -7.47 -11.60
CA LYS A 53 -3.63 -7.67 -12.86
C LYS A 53 -5.14 -7.70 -12.61
N THR A 54 -5.87 -6.72 -13.13
CA THR A 54 -7.31 -6.64 -12.93
C THR A 54 -7.94 -5.81 -14.04
N GLY A 55 -9.14 -6.19 -14.45
CA GLY A 55 -9.96 -5.41 -15.36
C GLY A 55 -11.09 -4.66 -14.66
N LYS A 56 -11.14 -4.75 -13.33
CA LYS A 56 -12.21 -4.10 -12.55
C LYS A 56 -11.98 -2.61 -12.44
N ARG A 57 -13.05 -1.86 -12.18
CA ARG A 57 -12.98 -0.42 -11.95
C ARG A 57 -12.26 -0.12 -10.65
N PHE A 58 -11.68 1.07 -10.57
CA PHE A 58 -10.90 1.49 -9.42
C PHE A 58 -11.68 1.35 -8.10
N LEU A 59 -12.93 1.80 -8.07
CA LEU A 59 -13.76 1.73 -6.86
C LEU A 59 -14.08 0.28 -6.46
N GLU A 60 -14.25 -0.59 -7.43
CA GLU A 60 -14.48 -2.02 -7.15
C GLU A 60 -13.25 -2.65 -6.49
N ARG A 61 -12.07 -2.27 -6.94
CA ARG A 61 -10.79 -2.72 -6.36
C ARG A 61 -10.68 -2.26 -4.91
N LEU A 62 -11.09 -1.03 -4.64
CA LEU A 62 -11.08 -0.47 -3.29
C LEU A 62 -12.00 -1.26 -2.36
N VAL A 63 -13.19 -1.58 -2.82
CA VAL A 63 -14.15 -2.38 -2.05
C VAL A 63 -13.58 -3.78 -1.78
N GLU A 64 -13.02 -4.42 -2.79
CA GLU A 64 -12.43 -5.74 -2.65
C GLU A 64 -11.31 -5.77 -1.60
N THR A 65 -10.38 -4.83 -1.68
CA THR A 65 -9.27 -4.78 -0.74
C THR A 65 -9.73 -4.44 0.68
N SER A 66 -10.73 -3.57 0.81
CA SER A 66 -11.31 -3.24 2.11
C SER A 66 -11.91 -4.46 2.79
N ARG A 67 -12.60 -5.30 2.03
CA ARG A 67 -13.18 -6.55 2.56
C ARG A 67 -12.10 -7.54 2.98
N ILE A 68 -11.03 -7.63 2.19
CA ILE A 68 -9.93 -8.56 2.47
C ILE A 68 -9.18 -8.14 3.72
N ILE A 69 -8.87 -6.85 3.84
CA ILE A 69 -8.11 -6.31 4.96
C ILE A 69 -8.96 -6.26 6.23
N GLY A 70 -10.25 -5.95 6.11
CA GLY A 70 -11.13 -5.79 7.26
C GLY A 70 -10.94 -4.42 7.91
N PHE A 71 -11.52 -4.26 9.11
CA PHE A 71 -11.56 -2.97 9.80
C PHE A 71 -10.96 -3.02 11.20
N ASP A 72 -10.30 -4.12 11.54
CA ASP A 72 -9.76 -4.36 12.87
C ASP A 72 -8.34 -3.84 13.07
N LEU A 73 -7.67 -3.42 12.00
CA LEU A 73 -6.26 -3.03 12.05
C LEU A 73 -6.03 -1.51 12.00
N GLY A 74 -7.09 -0.73 12.07
CA GLY A 74 -7.01 0.71 11.97
C GLY A 74 -7.23 1.20 10.55
N LYS A 75 -6.87 2.44 10.28
CA LYS A 75 -7.13 3.05 8.98
C LYS A 75 -6.02 2.70 7.99
N ILE A 76 -6.41 2.08 6.90
CA ILE A 76 -5.48 1.62 5.87
C ILE A 76 -6.03 2.06 4.52
N ASP A 77 -5.24 2.85 3.79
CA ASP A 77 -5.60 3.32 2.45
C ASP A 77 -4.87 2.49 1.41
N VAL A 78 -5.61 1.89 0.51
CA VAL A 78 -5.05 1.01 -0.52
C VAL A 78 -5.40 1.53 -1.90
N PHE A 79 -4.40 1.72 -2.73
CA PHE A 79 -4.55 2.14 -4.13
C PHE A 79 -4.12 0.98 -5.03
N VAL A 80 -5.06 0.41 -5.77
CA VAL A 80 -4.78 -0.74 -6.63
C VAL A 80 -4.67 -0.28 -8.07
N TYR A 81 -3.53 -0.55 -8.68
CA TYR A 81 -3.28 -0.27 -10.10
C TYR A 81 -2.92 -1.56 -10.81
N SER A 82 -3.35 -1.68 -12.07
CA SER A 82 -2.85 -2.77 -12.90
C SER A 82 -1.40 -2.47 -13.30
N PRO A 83 -0.62 -3.47 -13.69
CA PRO A 83 0.76 -3.23 -14.14
C PRO A 83 0.82 -2.22 -15.28
N GLU A 84 -0.14 -2.26 -16.21
CA GLU A 84 -0.20 -1.34 -17.34
C GLU A 84 -0.49 0.09 -16.90
N GLU A 85 -1.43 0.25 -15.97
CA GLU A 85 -1.75 1.57 -15.42
C GLU A 85 -0.55 2.17 -14.70
N TRP A 86 0.10 1.36 -13.87
CA TRP A 86 1.27 1.79 -13.10
C TRP A 86 2.42 2.20 -14.03
N GLN A 87 2.67 1.39 -15.05
CA GLN A 87 3.72 1.69 -16.02
C GLN A 87 3.45 3.00 -16.76
N ARG A 88 2.20 3.25 -17.15
CA ARG A 88 1.83 4.52 -17.81
C ARG A 88 2.03 5.70 -16.87
N MET A 89 1.67 5.55 -15.59
CA MET A 89 1.89 6.60 -14.60
C MET A 89 3.37 6.94 -14.48
N ILE A 90 4.22 5.95 -14.49
CA ILE A 90 5.68 6.15 -14.46
C ILE A 90 6.16 6.85 -15.71
N GLU A 91 5.73 6.38 -16.88
CA GLU A 91 6.14 6.95 -18.17
C GLU A 91 5.69 8.40 -18.34
N TRP A 92 4.52 8.75 -17.81
CA TRP A 92 3.99 10.09 -17.90
C TRP A 92 4.45 10.99 -16.74
N GLU A 93 5.39 10.51 -15.96
CA GLU A 93 5.97 11.26 -14.85
C GLU A 93 4.91 11.76 -13.86
N ASN A 94 3.94 10.88 -13.57
CA ASN A 94 2.89 11.19 -12.60
C ASN A 94 3.52 11.45 -11.23
N PRO A 95 3.26 12.60 -10.59
CA PRO A 95 3.90 12.96 -9.32
C PRO A 95 3.66 11.95 -8.21
N PHE A 96 2.49 11.34 -8.14
CA PHE A 96 2.19 10.33 -7.14
C PHE A 96 3.09 9.09 -7.33
N ALA A 97 3.16 8.59 -8.58
CA ALA A 97 4.00 7.44 -8.89
C ALA A 97 5.47 7.73 -8.59
N GLU A 98 5.94 8.92 -8.93
CA GLU A 98 7.32 9.33 -8.64
C GLU A 98 7.61 9.33 -7.15
N GLN A 99 6.70 9.86 -6.34
CA GLN A 99 6.84 9.87 -4.88
C GLN A 99 6.91 8.45 -4.32
N VAL A 100 6.04 7.57 -4.80
CA VAL A 100 6.00 6.19 -4.34
C VAL A 100 7.31 5.47 -4.71
N LEU A 101 7.81 5.68 -5.93
CA LEU A 101 9.07 5.06 -6.35
C LEU A 101 10.28 5.59 -5.58
N LYS A 102 10.28 6.88 -5.27
CA LYS A 102 11.40 7.52 -4.55
C LYS A 102 11.44 7.16 -3.08
N LYS A 103 10.29 7.23 -2.40
CA LYS A 103 10.21 7.15 -0.94
C LYS A 103 9.50 5.91 -0.43
N GLY A 104 8.83 5.17 -1.30
CA GLY A 104 8.14 3.96 -0.91
C GLY A 104 9.08 2.79 -0.73
N LYS A 105 8.57 1.75 -0.11
CA LYS A 105 9.29 0.50 0.11
C LYS A 105 8.46 -0.67 -0.37
N VAL A 106 9.06 -1.54 -1.17
CA VAL A 106 8.39 -2.77 -1.59
C VAL A 106 8.38 -3.71 -0.39
N VAL A 107 7.19 -4.12 0.03
CA VAL A 107 7.02 -5.04 1.17
C VAL A 107 6.57 -6.43 0.72
N TYR A 108 6.18 -6.58 -0.52
CA TYR A 108 5.85 -7.86 -1.12
C TYR A 108 6.06 -7.79 -2.62
N GLU A 109 6.64 -8.82 -3.16
CA GLU A 109 6.81 -8.97 -4.60
C GLU A 109 6.65 -10.43 -4.96
N LYS A 110 5.77 -10.70 -5.93
CA LYS A 110 5.54 -12.05 -6.43
C LYS A 110 6.78 -12.56 -7.15
N GLU A 111 7.12 -13.79 -6.89
CA GLU A 111 8.23 -14.45 -7.58
C GLU A 111 7.86 -14.93 -8.98
#